data_f3731347f67b47984c3dadcd3ca9f8b7
#
_entry.id   f3731347f67b47984c3dadcd3ca9f8b7
#
_cell.length_a   1.000
_cell.length_b   1.000
_cell.length_c   1.000
_cell.angle_alpha   90.00
_cell.angle_beta   90.00
_cell.angle_gamma   90.00
#
_symmetry.space_group_name_H-M   'P 1'
#
loop_
_entity.id
_entity.type
_entity.pdbx_description
1 polymer ?
#
loop_
_entity_poly.entity_id
_entity_poly.type
_entity_poly.pdbx_seq_one_letter_code
_entity_poly.pdbx_strand_id
1 'polypeptide(L)'
;YLYSRQMVLVRADSDIATLADLAGKRVAVQATSKPETVFLERPEPERVPKVGEVYCFSSMEEVYSAIRKDFVDAIAGHEGAMRTFMEDSPGSWRILDQSLLVSGLGVAFPKGTNEILSAQLTAVLQEMQKDGTTKAIVEKYGFDPDQFFLGRGGSS
;
A
#
# COMPACT_ATOMS: atom_id res chain seq x y z
N TYR A 1 -4.36 12.20 -8.60
CA TYR A 1 -5.76 11.88 -8.96
C TYR A 1 -6.34 10.74 -8.12
N LEU A 2 -5.52 9.85 -7.61
CA LEU A 2 -5.86 8.75 -6.70
C LEU A 2 -4.86 8.67 -5.56
N TYR A 3 -5.21 7.96 -4.50
CA TYR A 3 -4.28 7.57 -3.45
C TYR A 3 -3.92 6.10 -3.56
N SER A 4 -2.68 5.77 -3.26
CA SER A 4 -2.16 4.41 -3.16
C SER A 4 -1.81 4.12 -1.71
N ARG A 5 -2.19 2.95 -1.23
CA ARG A 5 -1.87 2.50 0.14
C ARG A 5 -0.84 1.39 0.12
N GLN A 6 0.15 1.53 0.98
CA GLN A 6 1.02 0.43 1.37
C GLN A 6 0.43 -0.19 2.63
N MET A 7 0.26 -1.49 2.63
CA MET A 7 -0.40 -2.24 3.68
C MET A 7 0.53 -3.29 4.26
N VAL A 8 0.20 -3.75 5.45
CA VAL A 8 0.85 -4.91 6.08
C VAL A 8 -0.10 -6.09 6.01
N LEU A 9 0.42 -7.23 5.59
CA LEU A 9 -0.30 -8.51 5.53
C LEU A 9 0.35 -9.48 6.51
N VAL A 10 -0.48 -10.22 7.21
CA VAL A 10 -0.11 -11.24 8.19
C VAL A 10 -0.94 -12.51 7.98
N ARG A 11 -0.57 -13.60 8.64
CA ARG A 11 -1.43 -14.79 8.71
C ARG A 11 -2.75 -14.47 9.39
N ALA A 12 -3.81 -15.16 9.01
CA ALA A 12 -5.14 -14.94 9.58
C ALA A 12 -5.19 -15.19 11.10
N ASP A 13 -4.40 -16.14 11.59
CA ASP A 13 -4.28 -16.54 12.99
C ASP A 13 -3.18 -15.77 13.77
N SER A 14 -2.52 -14.78 13.15
CA SER A 14 -1.47 -13.98 13.80
C SER A 14 -2.02 -13.12 14.94
N ASP A 15 -1.21 -12.91 15.96
CA ASP A 15 -1.48 -11.97 17.06
C ASP A 15 -1.27 -10.49 16.71
N ILE A 16 -0.70 -10.20 15.53
CA ILE A 16 -0.44 -8.84 15.05
C ILE A 16 -1.74 -8.22 14.55
N ALA A 17 -2.38 -7.36 15.31
CA ALA A 17 -3.63 -6.68 14.95
C ALA A 17 -3.42 -5.24 14.45
N THR A 18 -2.37 -4.57 14.91
CA THR A 18 -2.05 -3.18 14.62
C THR A 18 -0.60 -3.01 14.16
N LEU A 19 -0.26 -1.83 13.64
CA LEU A 19 1.15 -1.52 13.31
C LEU A 19 2.04 -1.56 14.55
N ALA A 20 1.53 -1.22 15.74
CA ALA A 20 2.29 -1.26 17.00
C ALA A 20 2.75 -2.68 17.36
N ASP A 21 1.98 -3.71 16.99
CA ASP A 21 2.30 -5.11 17.26
C ASP A 21 3.46 -5.64 16.42
N LEU A 22 3.92 -4.87 15.43
CA LEU A 22 5.12 -5.19 14.64
C LEU A 22 6.43 -5.02 15.43
N ALA A 23 6.36 -4.44 16.66
CA ALA A 23 7.54 -4.29 17.49
C ALA A 23 8.24 -5.64 17.72
N GLY A 24 9.53 -5.72 17.35
CA GLY A 24 10.32 -6.94 17.51
C GLY A 24 9.98 -8.08 16.54
N LYS A 25 9.02 -7.93 15.64
CA LYS A 25 8.64 -8.95 14.64
C LYS A 25 9.58 -8.92 13.43
N ARG A 26 9.60 -10.02 12.66
CA ARG A 26 10.32 -10.16 11.40
C ARG A 26 9.40 -9.71 10.26
N VAL A 27 9.87 -8.77 9.45
CA VAL A 27 9.07 -8.21 8.35
C VAL A 27 9.82 -8.37 7.03
N ALA A 28 9.14 -8.79 5.96
CA ALA A 28 9.70 -8.82 4.63
C ALA A 28 9.07 -7.75 3.73
N VAL A 29 9.90 -7.14 2.91
CA VAL A 29 9.53 -6.12 1.92
C VAL A 29 10.31 -6.32 0.62
N GLN A 30 9.81 -5.76 -0.46
CA GLN A 30 10.59 -5.66 -1.68
C GLN A 30 11.64 -4.54 -1.53
N ALA A 31 12.86 -4.82 -1.94
CA ALA A 31 13.95 -3.84 -1.95
C ALA A 31 13.61 -2.62 -2.84
N THR A 32 14.11 -1.46 -2.48
CA THR A 32 13.88 -0.17 -3.16
C THR A 32 12.40 0.26 -3.20
N SER A 33 11.60 -0.26 -2.28
CA SER A 33 10.17 0.06 -2.16
C SER A 33 9.89 1.07 -1.04
N LYS A 34 8.69 1.66 -1.08
CA LYS A 34 8.23 2.56 0.01
C LYS A 34 8.15 1.87 1.37
N PRO A 35 7.63 0.63 1.50
CA PRO A 35 7.68 -0.11 2.77
C PRO A 35 9.08 -0.29 3.34
N GLU A 36 10.09 -0.58 2.50
CA GLU A 36 11.48 -0.65 2.95
C GLU A 36 11.93 0.66 3.61
N THR A 37 11.72 1.79 2.93
CA THR A 37 12.02 3.12 3.47
C THR A 37 11.33 3.35 4.82
N VAL A 38 10.04 3.01 4.94
CA VAL A 38 9.28 3.20 6.18
C VAL A 38 9.87 2.39 7.34
N PHE A 39 10.25 1.13 7.12
CA PHE A 39 10.79 0.28 8.19
C PHE A 39 12.25 0.58 8.54
N LEU A 40 13.07 0.94 7.56
CA LEU A 40 14.49 1.23 7.79
C LEU A 40 14.75 2.65 8.31
N GLU A 41 14.11 3.65 7.71
CA GLU A 41 14.31 5.05 8.07
C GLU A 41 13.40 5.53 9.21
N ARG A 42 12.22 4.89 9.34
CA ARG A 42 11.21 5.19 10.37
C ARG A 42 10.87 6.68 10.46
N PRO A 43 10.34 7.30 9.40
CA PRO A 43 10.01 8.73 9.41
C PRO A 43 8.94 9.09 10.45
N GLU A 44 8.10 8.14 10.86
CA GLU A 44 7.06 8.28 11.87
C GLU A 44 7.23 7.21 12.97
N PRO A 45 8.26 7.32 13.84
CA PRO A 45 8.62 6.27 14.80
C PRO A 45 7.55 6.00 15.87
N GLU A 46 6.67 6.96 16.14
CA GLU A 46 5.52 6.81 17.04
C GLU A 46 4.40 5.97 16.43
N ARG A 47 4.29 5.93 15.10
CA ARG A 47 3.27 5.18 14.38
C ARG A 47 3.75 3.80 13.93
N VAL A 48 5.00 3.71 13.49
CA VAL A 48 5.64 2.48 13.04
C VAL A 48 6.79 2.14 13.99
N PRO A 49 6.64 1.11 14.82
CA PRO A 49 7.65 0.75 15.82
C PRO A 49 8.91 0.21 15.15
N LYS A 50 9.99 0.11 15.94
CA LYS A 50 11.17 -0.64 15.51
C LYS A 50 10.81 -2.13 15.46
N VAL A 51 10.82 -2.70 14.25
CA VAL A 51 10.66 -4.14 14.05
C VAL A 51 11.94 -4.88 14.47
N GLY A 52 11.86 -6.20 14.64
CA GLY A 52 13.02 -7.01 15.02
C GLY A 52 14.03 -7.09 13.88
N GLU A 53 13.54 -7.42 12.69
CA GLU A 53 14.38 -7.53 11.49
C GLU A 53 13.58 -7.20 10.23
N VAL A 54 14.23 -6.54 9.26
CA VAL A 54 13.67 -6.23 7.95
C VAL A 54 14.42 -7.04 6.90
N TYR A 55 13.71 -7.92 6.20
CA TYR A 55 14.25 -8.70 5.09
C TYR A 55 13.84 -8.05 3.76
N CYS A 56 14.83 -7.59 3.01
CA CYS A 56 14.63 -6.94 1.72
C CYS A 56 14.91 -7.94 0.59
N PHE A 57 13.89 -8.28 -0.17
CA PHE A 57 13.99 -9.20 -1.30
C PHE A 57 13.94 -8.47 -2.64
N SER A 58 14.46 -9.08 -3.68
CA SER A 58 14.51 -8.45 -5.01
C SER A 58 13.14 -8.43 -5.71
N SER A 59 12.23 -9.31 -5.32
CA SER A 59 10.89 -9.43 -5.93
C SER A 59 9.79 -9.66 -4.89
N MET A 60 8.55 -9.33 -5.24
CA MET A 60 7.39 -9.65 -4.41
C MET A 60 7.14 -11.16 -4.29
N GLU A 61 7.52 -11.97 -5.29
CA GLU A 61 7.41 -13.43 -5.22
C GLU A 61 8.27 -14.02 -4.09
N GLU A 62 9.47 -13.48 -3.88
CA GLU A 62 10.35 -13.87 -2.77
C GLU A 62 9.75 -13.44 -1.43
N VAL A 63 9.15 -12.24 -1.36
CA VAL A 63 8.43 -11.73 -0.17
C VAL A 63 7.26 -12.67 0.17
N TYR A 64 6.45 -13.07 -0.83
CA TYR A 64 5.36 -14.02 -0.62
C TYR A 64 5.84 -15.40 -0.21
N SER A 65 6.95 -15.87 -0.77
CA SER A 65 7.56 -17.13 -0.38
C SER A 65 8.02 -17.12 1.08
N ALA A 66 8.56 -15.98 1.55
CA ALA A 66 9.03 -15.83 2.92
C ALA A 66 7.89 -16.00 3.94
N ILE A 67 6.73 -15.37 3.71
CA ILE A 67 5.60 -15.51 4.64
C ILE A 67 4.91 -16.86 4.54
N ARG A 68 4.83 -17.46 3.34
CA ARG A 68 4.28 -18.82 3.17
C ARG A 68 5.09 -19.87 3.93
N LYS A 69 6.39 -19.66 4.09
CA LYS A 69 7.32 -20.57 4.76
C LYS A 69 7.57 -20.24 6.24
N ASP A 70 6.80 -19.33 6.81
CA ASP A 70 6.97 -18.82 8.19
C ASP A 70 8.36 -18.23 8.49
N PHE A 71 9.07 -17.79 7.46
CA PHE A 71 10.37 -17.14 7.60
C PHE A 71 10.22 -15.75 8.22
N VAL A 72 9.10 -15.07 7.94
CA VAL A 72 8.75 -13.76 8.51
C VAL A 72 7.34 -13.79 9.11
N ASP A 73 7.07 -12.86 10.01
CA ASP A 73 5.80 -12.73 10.73
C ASP A 73 4.79 -11.84 9.98
N ALA A 74 5.31 -10.91 9.17
CA ALA A 74 4.53 -10.01 8.35
C ALA A 74 5.24 -9.65 7.05
N ILE A 75 4.47 -9.21 6.06
CA ILE A 75 4.99 -8.63 4.82
C ILE A 75 4.33 -7.27 4.56
N ALA A 76 4.98 -6.40 3.84
CA ALA A 76 4.40 -5.13 3.45
C ALA A 76 4.60 -4.83 1.97
N GLY A 77 3.57 -4.21 1.38
CA GLY A 77 3.55 -3.86 -0.03
C GLY A 77 2.28 -3.12 -0.42
N HIS A 78 2.13 -2.90 -1.72
CA HIS A 78 0.97 -2.24 -2.29
C HIS A 78 -0.31 -3.05 -2.02
N GLU A 79 -1.38 -2.39 -1.61
CA GLU A 79 -2.66 -3.03 -1.25
C GLU A 79 -3.19 -3.97 -2.34
N GLY A 80 -3.16 -3.54 -3.61
CA GLY A 80 -3.62 -4.37 -4.72
C GLY A 80 -2.84 -5.68 -4.83
N ALA A 81 -1.52 -5.63 -4.70
CA ALA A 81 -0.67 -6.81 -4.73
C ALA A 81 -0.96 -7.76 -3.55
N MET A 82 -1.22 -7.20 -2.36
CA MET A 82 -1.60 -8.00 -1.17
C MET A 82 -2.96 -8.68 -1.37
N ARG A 83 -3.95 -7.98 -1.94
CA ARG A 83 -5.29 -8.55 -2.21
C ARG A 83 -5.20 -9.69 -3.23
N THR A 84 -4.50 -9.50 -4.33
CA THR A 84 -4.27 -10.56 -5.33
C THR A 84 -3.59 -11.78 -4.70
N PHE A 85 -2.57 -11.56 -3.86
CA PHE A 85 -1.92 -12.66 -3.14
C PHE A 85 -2.88 -13.44 -2.22
N MET A 86 -3.84 -12.77 -1.57
CA MET A 86 -4.83 -13.41 -0.71
C MET A 86 -5.83 -14.28 -1.49
N GLU A 87 -6.09 -13.98 -2.76
CA GLU A 87 -7.01 -14.75 -3.62
C GLU A 87 -6.52 -16.19 -3.85
N ASP A 88 -5.20 -16.42 -3.85
CA ASP A 88 -4.61 -17.75 -4.01
C ASP A 88 -4.88 -18.69 -2.82
N SER A 89 -5.18 -18.14 -1.64
CA SER A 89 -5.40 -18.90 -0.41
C SER A 89 -6.41 -18.20 0.50
N PRO A 90 -7.69 -18.22 0.13
CA PRO A 90 -8.73 -17.53 0.89
C PRO A 90 -8.80 -17.97 2.35
N GLY A 91 -8.88 -17.01 3.26
CA GLY A 91 -8.94 -17.25 4.70
C GLY A 91 -7.61 -17.54 5.40
N SER A 92 -6.51 -17.65 4.66
CA SER A 92 -5.17 -17.89 5.26
C SER A 92 -4.47 -16.61 5.69
N TRP A 93 -4.86 -15.48 5.15
CA TRP A 93 -4.20 -14.18 5.29
C TRP A 93 -5.18 -13.08 5.65
N ARG A 94 -4.69 -12.03 6.28
CA ARG A 94 -5.42 -10.77 6.47
C ARG A 94 -4.50 -9.57 6.35
N ILE A 95 -5.06 -8.47 5.89
CA ILE A 95 -4.41 -7.16 5.83
C ILE A 95 -4.79 -6.40 7.11
N LEU A 96 -3.85 -5.69 7.71
CA LEU A 96 -4.14 -4.81 8.85
C LEU A 96 -5.03 -3.64 8.41
N ASP A 97 -5.93 -3.20 9.28
CA ASP A 97 -6.81 -2.05 8.99
C ASP A 97 -6.03 -0.74 8.84
N GLN A 98 -4.92 -0.62 9.54
CA GLN A 98 -4.04 0.54 9.47
C GLN A 98 -3.14 0.46 8.23
N SER A 99 -3.17 1.50 7.38
CA SER A 99 -2.22 1.61 6.27
C SER A 99 -0.82 1.97 6.79
N LEU A 100 0.19 1.28 6.25
CA LEU A 100 1.59 1.59 6.53
C LEU A 100 1.99 2.97 5.99
N LEU A 101 1.54 3.27 4.78
CA LEU A 101 1.77 4.55 4.11
C LEU A 101 0.63 4.81 3.12
N VAL A 102 0.24 6.08 3.00
CA VAL A 102 -0.67 6.56 1.94
C VAL A 102 0.07 7.59 1.10
N SER A 103 0.04 7.45 -0.21
CA SER A 103 0.68 8.37 -1.14
C SER A 103 -0.23 8.73 -2.31
N GLY A 104 -0.17 9.98 -2.76
CA GLY A 104 -0.89 10.41 -3.96
C GLY A 104 -0.28 9.78 -5.22
N LEU A 105 -1.14 9.35 -6.13
CA LEU A 105 -0.75 8.91 -7.47
C LEU A 105 -0.89 10.05 -8.46
N GLY A 106 0.09 10.18 -9.33
CA GLY A 106 0.11 11.15 -10.41
C GLY A 106 0.76 10.59 -11.66
N VAL A 107 0.54 11.27 -12.78
CA VAL A 107 1.27 11.02 -14.02
C VAL A 107 2.37 12.06 -14.14
N ALA A 108 3.60 11.62 -14.32
CA ALA A 108 4.75 12.50 -14.46
C ALA A 108 5.20 12.60 -15.92
N PHE A 109 5.60 13.78 -16.32
CA PHE A 109 6.22 14.07 -17.61
C PHE A 109 7.64 14.62 -17.39
N PRO A 110 8.56 14.47 -18.35
CA PRO A 110 9.85 15.14 -18.28
C PRO A 110 9.67 16.65 -18.09
N LYS A 111 10.50 17.26 -17.27
CA LYS A 111 10.42 18.68 -16.93
C LYS A 111 10.45 19.55 -18.20
N GLY A 112 9.51 20.49 -18.31
CA GLY A 112 9.39 21.42 -19.43
C GLY A 112 8.84 20.79 -20.73
N THR A 113 8.21 19.61 -20.64
CA THR A 113 7.57 18.95 -21.79
C THR A 113 6.10 18.66 -21.53
N ASN A 114 5.32 18.54 -22.62
CA ASN A 114 3.92 18.09 -22.56
C ASN A 114 3.00 18.89 -21.62
N GLU A 115 3.22 20.17 -21.42
CA GLU A 115 2.43 21.00 -20.49
C GLU A 115 0.95 21.01 -20.87
N ILE A 116 0.63 21.12 -22.18
CA ILE A 116 -0.76 21.08 -22.68
C ILE A 116 -1.40 19.72 -22.37
N LEU A 117 -0.69 18.62 -22.65
CA LEU A 117 -1.17 17.27 -22.37
C LEU A 117 -1.38 17.05 -20.88
N SER A 118 -0.47 17.52 -20.05
CA SER A 118 -0.56 17.43 -18.59
C SER A 118 -1.81 18.16 -18.07
N ALA A 119 -2.08 19.36 -18.60
CA ALA A 119 -3.26 20.14 -18.23
C ALA A 119 -4.56 19.44 -18.69
N GLN A 120 -4.60 18.95 -19.92
CA GLN A 120 -5.75 18.21 -20.46
C GLN A 120 -6.02 16.93 -19.66
N LEU A 121 -4.98 16.12 -19.38
CA LEU A 121 -5.11 14.90 -18.57
C LEU A 121 -5.62 15.22 -17.17
N THR A 122 -5.11 16.27 -16.53
CA THR A 122 -5.58 16.71 -15.22
C THR A 122 -7.07 17.08 -15.25
N ALA A 123 -7.51 17.84 -16.27
CA ALA A 123 -8.90 18.23 -16.43
C ALA A 123 -9.81 17.00 -16.60
N VAL A 124 -9.43 16.05 -17.48
CA VAL A 124 -10.20 14.83 -17.72
C VAL A 124 -10.27 13.96 -16.46
N LEU A 125 -9.17 13.75 -15.73
CA LEU A 125 -9.17 12.98 -14.48
C LEU A 125 -10.06 13.63 -13.41
N GLN A 126 -10.09 14.96 -13.33
CA GLN A 126 -10.99 15.67 -12.41
C GLN A 126 -12.46 15.52 -12.82
N GLU A 127 -12.77 15.53 -14.12
CA GLU A 127 -14.12 15.29 -14.63
C GLU A 127 -14.57 13.86 -14.30
N MET A 128 -13.74 12.85 -14.56
CA MET A 128 -14.00 11.46 -14.22
C MET A 128 -14.23 11.22 -12.72
N GLN A 129 -13.61 12.05 -11.85
CA GLN A 129 -13.91 12.01 -10.41
C GLN A 129 -15.30 12.60 -10.10
N LYS A 130 -15.70 13.66 -10.80
CA LYS A 130 -16.98 14.35 -10.55
C LYS A 130 -18.18 13.55 -11.05
N ASP A 131 -18.04 12.91 -12.22
CA ASP A 131 -19.13 12.14 -12.86
C ASP A 131 -19.25 10.70 -12.33
N GLY A 132 -18.32 10.27 -11.44
CA GLY A 132 -18.34 8.94 -10.83
C GLY A 132 -17.62 7.85 -11.65
N THR A 133 -17.08 8.18 -12.83
CA THR A 133 -16.37 7.20 -13.68
C THR A 133 -15.19 6.57 -12.94
N THR A 134 -14.37 7.39 -12.25
CA THR A 134 -13.24 6.88 -11.48
C THR A 134 -13.71 5.96 -10.35
N LYS A 135 -14.82 6.30 -9.67
CA LYS A 135 -15.41 5.47 -8.63
C LYS A 135 -15.79 4.09 -9.17
N ALA A 136 -16.52 4.06 -10.28
CA ALA A 136 -16.95 2.82 -10.93
C ALA A 136 -15.76 1.92 -11.35
N ILE A 137 -14.68 2.53 -11.82
CA ILE A 137 -13.45 1.79 -12.17
C ILE A 137 -12.82 1.18 -10.91
N VAL A 138 -12.66 1.95 -9.83
CA VAL A 138 -12.07 1.49 -8.57
C VAL A 138 -12.87 0.31 -8.00
N GLU A 139 -14.20 0.42 -7.95
CA GLU A 139 -15.11 -0.65 -7.51
C GLU A 139 -15.01 -1.92 -8.38
N LYS A 140 -14.91 -1.75 -9.71
CA LYS A 140 -14.76 -2.88 -10.64
C LYS A 140 -13.52 -3.73 -10.34
N TYR A 141 -12.46 -3.12 -9.83
CA TYR A 141 -11.23 -3.81 -9.43
C TYR A 141 -11.22 -4.23 -7.95
N GLY A 142 -12.36 -4.20 -7.26
CA GLY A 142 -12.51 -4.70 -5.89
C GLY A 142 -11.94 -3.81 -4.80
N PHE A 143 -11.68 -2.55 -5.11
CA PHE A 143 -11.20 -1.57 -4.12
C PHE A 143 -12.35 -0.72 -3.56
N ASP A 144 -12.21 -0.28 -2.31
CA ASP A 144 -13.13 0.64 -1.68
C ASP A 144 -12.85 2.08 -2.18
N PRO A 145 -13.78 2.70 -2.93
CA PRO A 145 -13.56 4.04 -3.48
C PRO A 145 -13.29 5.10 -2.42
N ASP A 146 -13.92 4.99 -1.25
CA ASP A 146 -13.78 5.99 -0.20
C ASP A 146 -12.34 6.06 0.32
N GLN A 147 -11.61 4.97 0.25
CA GLN A 147 -10.19 4.90 0.64
C GLN A 147 -9.25 5.47 -0.44
N PHE A 148 -9.69 5.53 -1.69
CA PHE A 148 -8.91 6.12 -2.79
C PHE A 148 -9.08 7.63 -2.93
N PHE A 149 -10.12 8.20 -2.30
CA PHE A 149 -10.47 9.62 -2.39
C PHE A 149 -10.31 10.40 -1.06
N LEU A 150 -9.73 9.82 -0.04
CA LEU A 150 -9.55 10.39 1.31
C LEU A 150 -8.69 11.67 1.39
N GLY A 151 -8.51 12.40 0.31
CA GLY A 151 -7.81 13.68 0.27
C GLY A 151 -8.69 14.93 0.48
N ARG A 152 -9.98 14.80 0.80
CA ARG A 152 -10.90 15.95 0.96
C ARG A 152 -11.55 16.09 2.32
N GLY A 153 -11.08 15.41 3.36
CA GLY A 153 -11.73 15.43 4.68
C GLY A 153 -10.77 15.37 5.85
N GLY A 154 -9.84 16.29 5.94
CA GLY A 154 -8.91 16.37 7.06
C GLY A 154 -8.51 17.81 7.37
N SER A 155 -9.50 18.71 7.48
CA SER A 155 -9.31 20.00 8.15
C SER A 155 -10.35 20.09 9.26
N SER A 156 -9.96 19.72 10.46
CA SER A 156 -10.48 20.26 11.72
C SER A 156 -9.45 19.97 12.78
#